data_4e1ec27db3d09298c5b5457a2e3afbe8
#
_entry.id   4e1ec27db3d09298c5b5457a2e3afbe8
#
_cell.length_a   1.000
_cell.length_b   1.000
_cell.length_c   1.000
_cell.angle_alpha   90.00
_cell.angle_beta   90.00
_cell.angle_gamma   90.00
#
_symmetry.space_group_name_H-M   'P 1'
#
loop_
_entity.id
_entity.type
_entity.pdbx_description
1 polymer ?
#
loop_
_entity_poly.entity_id
_entity_poly.type
_entity_poly.pdbx_seq_one_letter_code
_entity_poly.pdbx_strand_id
1 'polypeptide(L)'
;MNSTLENYLQTHPKKYLIFDLDSTLARLKIDWATFRRDIFNLVATFDKQLTEEVSFVPFAGLELANKAIKLHGDQAKNTINSFVERYEIAHYSGYTPNPELLSFIRSQKETYKLYIWTSNMRKTIMEFLKNELLERSFLKIICREDVTFLKPEIDGFRQIQIRDSNPTEYLMIGDNFTDEGAAKNAGIDFFKIDYFSH
;
A
#
# COMPACT_ATOMS: atom_id res chain seq x y z
N MET A 1 -17.13 -20.31 -3.29
CA MET A 1 -16.14 -20.67 -2.27
C MET A 1 -15.02 -19.64 -2.38
N ASN A 2 -14.90 -18.75 -1.41
CA ASN A 2 -13.74 -17.86 -1.38
C ASN A 2 -12.50 -18.75 -1.12
N SER A 3 -11.57 -18.79 -2.08
CA SER A 3 -10.30 -19.47 -1.85
C SER A 3 -9.55 -18.71 -0.75
N THR A 4 -9.25 -19.38 0.34
CA THR A 4 -8.38 -18.78 1.36
C THR A 4 -6.98 -18.58 0.77
N LEU A 5 -6.22 -17.63 1.30
CA LEU A 5 -4.83 -17.42 0.91
C LEU A 5 -4.01 -18.72 1.02
N GLU A 6 -4.27 -19.52 2.05
CA GLU A 6 -3.61 -20.81 2.27
C GLU A 6 -3.87 -21.79 1.13
N ASN A 7 -5.14 -21.91 0.67
CA ASN A 7 -5.49 -22.77 -0.46
C ASN A 7 -4.83 -22.32 -1.76
N TYR A 8 -4.74 -20.99 -1.97
CA TYR A 8 -4.04 -20.43 -3.12
C TYR A 8 -2.55 -20.81 -3.10
N LEU A 9 -1.88 -20.66 -1.97
CA LEU A 9 -0.45 -20.96 -1.82
C LEU A 9 -0.12 -22.46 -1.94
N GLN A 10 -1.05 -23.36 -1.64
CA GLN A 10 -0.87 -24.81 -1.88
C GLN A 10 -0.75 -25.15 -3.38
N THR A 11 -1.47 -24.42 -4.22
CA THR A 11 -1.49 -24.67 -5.68
C THR A 11 -0.56 -23.74 -6.46
N HIS A 12 -0.15 -22.63 -5.86
CA HIS A 12 0.73 -21.62 -6.45
C HIS A 12 1.91 -21.36 -5.51
N PRO A 13 2.97 -22.18 -5.55
CA PRO A 13 4.12 -22.05 -4.65
C PRO A 13 4.77 -20.67 -4.75
N LYS A 14 4.92 -19.99 -3.61
CA LYS A 14 5.55 -18.69 -3.48
C LYS A 14 6.65 -18.73 -2.44
N LYS A 15 7.59 -17.79 -2.50
CA LYS A 15 8.64 -17.60 -1.50
C LYS A 15 8.50 -16.25 -0.78
N TYR A 16 7.99 -15.25 -1.50
CA TYR A 16 7.95 -13.85 -1.10
C TYR A 16 6.52 -13.35 -1.11
N LEU A 17 5.99 -12.97 0.05
CA LEU A 17 4.64 -12.44 0.19
C LEU A 17 4.72 -10.95 0.53
N ILE A 18 4.06 -10.13 -0.28
CA ILE A 18 4.04 -8.68 -0.15
C ILE A 18 2.60 -8.29 0.20
N PHE A 19 2.41 -7.70 1.37
CA PHE A 19 1.11 -7.26 1.85
C PHE A 19 0.95 -5.76 1.68
N ASP A 20 -0.18 -5.34 1.12
CA ASP A 20 -0.67 -3.99 1.42
C ASP A 20 -1.11 -3.92 2.88
N LEU A 21 -1.37 -2.71 3.41
CA LEU A 21 -1.74 -2.54 4.80
C LEU A 21 -3.18 -2.07 4.97
N ASP A 22 -3.54 -0.86 4.47
CA ASP A 22 -4.86 -0.29 4.71
C ASP A 22 -5.94 -1.04 3.92
N SER A 23 -6.96 -1.51 4.61
CA SER A 23 -8.02 -2.40 4.11
C SER A 23 -7.54 -3.80 3.70
N THR A 24 -6.29 -4.15 3.96
CA THR A 24 -5.72 -5.50 3.79
C THR A 24 -5.37 -6.12 5.14
N LEU A 25 -4.30 -5.68 5.80
CA LEU A 25 -3.91 -6.14 7.15
C LEU A 25 -4.76 -5.50 8.25
N ALA A 26 -5.13 -4.25 8.05
CA ALA A 26 -6.01 -3.50 8.93
C ALA A 26 -6.74 -2.41 8.14
N ARG A 27 -7.96 -2.07 8.55
CA ARG A 27 -8.62 -0.86 8.09
C ARG A 27 -8.25 0.29 9.02
N LEU A 28 -7.50 1.27 8.50
CA LEU A 28 -7.17 2.48 9.22
C LEU A 28 -8.41 3.40 9.33
N LYS A 29 -8.65 3.93 10.53
CA LYS A 29 -9.77 4.86 10.78
C LYS A 29 -9.31 6.28 10.49
N ILE A 30 -9.30 6.63 9.20
CA ILE A 30 -8.94 7.93 8.64
C ILE A 30 -10.07 8.38 7.70
N ASP A 31 -10.40 9.66 7.68
CA ASP A 31 -11.38 10.22 6.74
C ASP A 31 -10.76 10.38 5.33
N TRP A 32 -10.76 9.28 4.58
CA TRP A 32 -10.24 9.26 3.20
C TRP A 32 -11.09 10.08 2.21
N ALA A 33 -12.36 10.36 2.53
CA ALA A 33 -13.21 11.19 1.68
C ALA A 33 -12.75 12.66 1.72
N THR A 34 -12.57 13.20 2.92
CA THR A 34 -12.00 14.54 3.13
C THR A 34 -10.56 14.61 2.62
N PHE A 35 -9.73 13.60 2.88
CA PHE A 35 -8.36 13.53 2.36
C PHE A 35 -8.30 13.73 0.84
N ARG A 36 -9.16 13.05 0.10
CA ARG A 36 -9.21 13.14 -1.36
C ARG A 36 -9.47 14.57 -1.83
N ARG A 37 -10.45 15.24 -1.23
CA ARG A 37 -10.75 16.64 -1.54
C ARG A 37 -9.56 17.56 -1.24
N ASP A 38 -8.92 17.35 -0.11
CA ASP A 38 -7.87 18.25 0.36
C ASP A 38 -6.56 18.07 -0.41
N ILE A 39 -6.23 16.85 -0.88
CA ILE A 39 -5.08 16.65 -1.76
C ILE A 39 -5.31 17.23 -3.16
N PHE A 40 -6.55 17.19 -3.69
CA PHE A 40 -6.90 17.88 -4.93
C PHE A 40 -6.74 19.39 -4.78
N ASN A 41 -7.23 19.97 -3.68
CA ASN A 41 -7.07 21.39 -3.39
C ASN A 41 -5.58 21.76 -3.27
N LEU A 42 -4.78 20.96 -2.58
CA LEU A 42 -3.34 21.17 -2.46
C LEU A 42 -2.66 21.22 -3.83
N VAL A 43 -2.90 20.21 -4.67
CA VAL A 43 -2.27 20.17 -6.01
C VAL A 43 -2.75 21.33 -6.88
N ALA A 44 -4.02 21.72 -6.80
CA ALA A 44 -4.55 22.87 -7.54
C ALA A 44 -3.85 24.19 -7.20
N THR A 45 -3.20 24.31 -6.03
CA THR A 45 -2.44 25.52 -5.67
C THR A 45 -1.18 25.71 -6.51
N PHE A 46 -0.61 24.64 -7.05
CA PHE A 46 0.59 24.72 -7.89
C PHE A 46 0.38 24.15 -9.31
N ASP A 47 -0.69 23.39 -9.55
CA ASP A 47 -1.05 22.87 -10.86
C ASP A 47 -2.55 22.60 -10.95
N LYS A 48 -3.31 23.63 -11.34
CA LYS A 48 -4.76 23.53 -11.49
C LYS A 48 -5.16 22.63 -12.66
N GLN A 49 -4.44 22.67 -13.77
CA GLN A 49 -4.74 21.88 -14.95
C GLN A 49 -4.68 20.39 -14.63
N LEU A 50 -3.68 19.97 -13.84
CA LEU A 50 -3.52 18.58 -13.44
C LEU A 50 -4.74 18.04 -12.68
N THR A 51 -5.38 18.87 -11.83
CA THR A 51 -6.60 18.47 -11.11
C THR A 51 -7.84 18.37 -11.99
N GLU A 52 -7.84 19.05 -13.14
CA GLU A 52 -8.91 18.95 -14.12
C GLU A 52 -8.78 17.69 -15.00
N GLU A 53 -7.56 17.15 -15.15
CA GLU A 53 -7.26 15.94 -15.93
C GLU A 53 -7.49 14.64 -15.15
N VAL A 54 -7.53 14.69 -13.81
CA VAL A 54 -7.71 13.52 -12.97
C VAL A 54 -9.15 13.42 -12.45
N SER A 55 -9.84 12.33 -12.78
CA SER A 55 -11.19 12.09 -12.31
C SER A 55 -11.26 11.98 -10.78
N PHE A 56 -12.24 12.64 -10.16
CA PHE A 56 -12.44 12.62 -8.71
C PHE A 56 -13.15 11.33 -8.25
N VAL A 57 -12.40 10.23 -8.23
CA VAL A 57 -12.86 8.88 -7.85
C VAL A 57 -12.04 8.32 -6.67
N PRO A 58 -12.44 7.21 -6.05
CA PRO A 58 -11.59 6.54 -5.05
C PRO A 58 -10.17 6.31 -5.58
N PHE A 59 -9.17 6.49 -4.69
CA PHE A 59 -7.73 6.40 -5.01
C PHE A 59 -7.17 7.44 -6.00
N ALA A 60 -8.00 8.34 -6.53
CA ALA A 60 -7.54 9.43 -7.43
C ALA A 60 -6.42 10.28 -6.82
N GLY A 61 -6.36 10.39 -5.48
CA GLY A 61 -5.26 11.08 -4.81
C GLY A 61 -3.88 10.45 -5.02
N LEU A 62 -3.81 9.13 -5.24
CA LEU A 62 -2.54 8.44 -5.56
C LEU A 62 -2.12 8.74 -7.01
N GLU A 63 -3.05 8.66 -7.95
CA GLU A 63 -2.81 9.02 -9.36
C GLU A 63 -2.37 10.47 -9.48
N LEU A 64 -3.09 11.38 -8.83
CA LEU A 64 -2.78 12.80 -8.82
C LEU A 64 -1.39 13.09 -8.25
N ALA A 65 -1.03 12.42 -7.13
CA ALA A 65 0.30 12.52 -6.54
C ALA A 65 1.40 12.06 -7.52
N ASN A 66 1.22 10.90 -8.15
CA ASN A 66 2.18 10.38 -9.13
C ASN A 66 2.34 11.32 -10.34
N LYS A 67 1.23 11.85 -10.89
CA LYS A 67 1.27 12.83 -11.99
C LYS A 67 1.98 14.12 -11.57
N ALA A 68 1.64 14.66 -10.39
CA ALA A 68 2.28 15.86 -9.87
C ALA A 68 3.79 15.68 -9.69
N ILE A 69 4.22 14.53 -9.15
CA ILE A 69 5.64 14.21 -8.97
C ILE A 69 6.35 14.05 -10.32
N LYS A 70 5.71 13.43 -11.33
CA LYS A 70 6.27 13.31 -12.69
C LYS A 70 6.53 14.68 -13.33
N LEU A 71 5.67 15.64 -13.10
CA LEU A 71 5.75 16.98 -13.70
C LEU A 71 6.63 17.96 -12.91
N HIS A 72 6.58 17.91 -11.58
CA HIS A 72 7.17 18.91 -10.70
C HIS A 72 8.28 18.35 -9.78
N GLY A 73 8.63 17.05 -9.91
CA GLY A 73 9.76 16.42 -9.24
C GLY A 73 9.67 16.45 -7.70
N ASP A 74 10.84 16.60 -7.08
CA ASP A 74 10.98 16.53 -5.61
C ASP A 74 10.20 17.62 -4.87
N GLN A 75 9.97 18.77 -5.46
CA GLN A 75 9.16 19.83 -4.85
C GLN A 75 7.73 19.34 -4.61
N ALA A 76 7.09 18.73 -5.62
CA ALA A 76 5.76 18.16 -5.48
C ALA A 76 5.76 16.99 -4.49
N LYS A 77 6.75 16.08 -4.59
CA LYS A 77 6.89 14.94 -3.67
C LYS A 77 6.94 15.40 -2.22
N ASN A 78 7.82 16.34 -1.90
CA ASN A 78 8.01 16.82 -0.53
C ASN A 78 6.77 17.55 -0.01
N THR A 79 6.13 18.38 -0.84
CA THR A 79 4.91 19.10 -0.48
C THR A 79 3.77 18.15 -0.19
N ILE A 80 3.53 17.18 -1.09
CA ILE A 80 2.46 16.19 -0.95
C ILE A 80 2.73 15.28 0.24
N ASN A 81 3.94 14.73 0.41
CA ASN A 81 4.24 13.85 1.53
C ASN A 81 4.13 14.56 2.88
N SER A 82 4.57 15.83 2.98
CA SER A 82 4.40 16.63 4.19
C SER A 82 2.93 16.89 4.52
N PHE A 83 2.09 17.09 3.51
CA PHE A 83 0.64 17.20 3.69
C PHE A 83 0.05 15.86 4.18
N VAL A 84 0.39 14.75 3.49
CA VAL A 84 -0.14 13.41 3.83
C VAL A 84 0.24 13.02 5.24
N GLU A 85 1.49 13.22 5.66
CA GLU A 85 1.93 12.90 7.02
C GLU A 85 1.10 13.66 8.06
N ARG A 86 0.95 14.98 7.90
CA ARG A 86 0.14 15.78 8.83
C ARG A 86 -1.32 15.36 8.83
N TYR A 87 -1.88 15.07 7.64
CA TYR A 87 -3.27 14.66 7.51
C TYR A 87 -3.52 13.32 8.21
N GLU A 88 -2.73 12.31 7.88
CA GLU A 88 -2.87 10.97 8.45
C GLU A 88 -2.77 11.04 9.99
N ILE A 89 -1.75 11.73 10.54
CA ILE A 89 -1.59 11.87 11.99
C ILE A 89 -2.77 12.60 12.64
N ALA A 90 -3.26 13.67 12.03
CA ALA A 90 -4.34 14.48 12.60
C ALA A 90 -5.71 13.79 12.58
N HIS A 91 -5.94 12.88 11.60
CA HIS A 91 -7.23 12.23 11.39
C HIS A 91 -7.21 10.74 11.72
N TYR A 92 -6.07 10.19 12.13
CA TYR A 92 -5.99 8.80 12.57
C TYR A 92 -6.64 8.64 13.96
N SER A 93 -7.64 7.77 14.05
CA SER A 93 -8.37 7.46 15.28
C SER A 93 -8.30 5.98 15.67
N GLY A 94 -7.30 5.27 15.15
CA GLY A 94 -7.09 3.85 15.40
C GLY A 94 -7.32 3.00 14.14
N TYR A 95 -7.48 1.70 14.35
CA TYR A 95 -7.65 0.73 13.26
C TYR A 95 -8.59 -0.41 13.66
N THR A 96 -9.00 -1.19 12.65
CA THR A 96 -9.66 -2.47 12.83
C THR A 96 -8.79 -3.53 12.15
N PRO A 97 -8.25 -4.53 12.88
CA PRO A 97 -7.35 -5.53 12.29
C PRO A 97 -8.11 -6.55 11.44
N ASN A 98 -7.40 -7.19 10.51
CA ASN A 98 -7.83 -8.42 9.85
C ASN A 98 -7.25 -9.63 10.60
N PRO A 99 -7.99 -10.26 11.52
CA PRO A 99 -7.46 -11.28 12.40
C PRO A 99 -7.00 -12.54 11.64
N GLU A 100 -7.61 -12.85 10.50
CA GLU A 100 -7.26 -14.02 9.68
C GLU A 100 -5.86 -13.84 9.09
N LEU A 101 -5.59 -12.69 8.45
CA LEU A 101 -4.25 -12.42 7.91
C LEU A 101 -3.19 -12.27 9.01
N LEU A 102 -3.55 -11.66 10.15
CA LEU A 102 -2.59 -11.54 11.26
C LEU A 102 -2.23 -12.92 11.84
N SER A 103 -3.20 -13.84 11.95
CA SER A 103 -2.95 -15.22 12.34
C SER A 103 -2.05 -15.93 11.33
N PHE A 104 -2.33 -15.79 10.04
CA PHE A 104 -1.51 -16.33 8.97
C PHE A 104 -0.06 -15.82 9.06
N ILE A 105 0.15 -14.52 9.18
CA ILE A 105 1.49 -13.91 9.29
C ILE A 105 2.26 -14.51 10.48
N ARG A 106 1.62 -14.59 11.65
CA ARG A 106 2.25 -15.15 12.86
C ARG A 106 2.67 -16.60 12.68
N SER A 107 1.84 -17.41 12.00
CA SER A 107 2.13 -18.84 11.76
C SER A 107 3.14 -19.08 10.64
N GLN A 108 3.22 -18.20 9.65
CA GLN A 108 3.94 -18.44 8.40
C GLN A 108 5.22 -17.62 8.22
N LYS A 109 5.59 -16.77 9.18
CA LYS A 109 6.76 -15.87 9.08
C LYS A 109 8.12 -16.60 8.94
N GLU A 110 8.19 -17.86 9.34
CA GLU A 110 9.40 -18.69 9.16
C GLU A 110 9.38 -19.46 7.82
N THR A 111 8.19 -19.63 7.23
CA THR A 111 8.00 -20.33 5.95
C THR A 111 8.22 -19.41 4.77
N TYR A 112 7.68 -18.19 4.85
CA TYR A 112 7.74 -17.19 3.78
C TYR A 112 8.59 -15.99 4.17
N LYS A 113 9.13 -15.30 3.18
CA LYS A 113 9.74 -13.98 3.34
C LYS A 113 8.65 -12.93 3.19
N LEU A 114 8.31 -12.26 4.30
CA LEU A 114 7.17 -11.35 4.37
C LEU A 114 7.61 -9.90 4.22
N TYR A 115 6.83 -9.11 3.49
CA TYR A 115 7.05 -7.69 3.22
C TYR A 115 5.75 -6.91 3.37
N ILE A 116 5.86 -5.64 3.72
CA ILE A 116 4.75 -4.67 3.57
C ILE A 116 5.14 -3.69 2.45
N TRP A 117 4.16 -3.37 1.61
CA TRP A 117 4.24 -2.29 0.63
C TRP A 117 2.95 -1.48 0.64
N THR A 118 2.97 -0.35 1.31
CA THR A 118 1.79 0.50 1.55
C THR A 118 1.98 1.91 0.99
N SER A 119 0.88 2.57 0.65
CA SER A 119 0.84 3.99 0.29
C SER A 119 0.66 4.92 1.51
N ASN A 120 0.59 4.37 2.73
CA ASN A 120 0.53 5.15 3.96
C ASN A 120 1.93 5.60 4.42
N MET A 121 1.94 6.64 5.26
CA MET A 121 3.15 7.10 5.95
C MET A 121 3.58 6.07 7.01
N ARG A 122 4.89 5.87 7.18
CA ARG A 122 5.44 4.94 8.18
C ARG A 122 4.94 5.26 9.58
N LYS A 123 4.91 6.52 9.94
CA LYS A 123 4.51 6.99 11.26
C LYS A 123 3.07 6.57 11.62
N THR A 124 2.17 6.59 10.65
CA THR A 124 0.78 6.19 10.81
C THR A 124 0.62 4.70 11.10
N ILE A 125 1.40 3.86 10.41
CA ILE A 125 1.26 2.41 10.53
C ILE A 125 2.01 1.79 11.72
N MET A 126 2.92 2.54 12.33
CA MET A 126 3.77 2.00 13.42
C MET A 126 2.98 1.62 14.66
N GLU A 127 1.90 2.32 14.99
CA GLU A 127 1.04 1.96 16.11
C GLU A 127 0.41 0.58 15.91
N PHE A 128 -0.16 0.33 14.72
CA PHE A 128 -0.69 -0.97 14.35
C PHE A 128 0.37 -2.07 14.46
N LEU A 129 1.54 -1.87 13.87
CA LEU A 129 2.60 -2.87 13.88
C LEU A 129 3.07 -3.23 15.30
N LYS A 130 3.17 -2.23 16.19
CA LYS A 130 3.55 -2.42 17.59
C LYS A 130 2.46 -3.15 18.38
N ASN A 131 1.22 -2.69 18.30
CA ASN A 131 0.11 -3.27 19.04
C ASN A 131 -0.14 -4.73 18.65
N GLU A 132 0.06 -5.07 17.37
CA GLU A 132 -0.09 -6.43 16.86
C GLU A 132 1.20 -7.27 16.97
N LEU A 133 2.27 -6.72 17.53
CA LEU A 133 3.58 -7.39 17.68
C LEU A 133 4.16 -7.90 16.35
N LEU A 134 3.96 -7.15 15.26
CA LEU A 134 4.35 -7.51 13.91
C LEU A 134 5.65 -6.84 13.43
N GLU A 135 6.26 -5.97 14.21
CA GLU A 135 7.44 -5.19 13.81
C GLU A 135 8.59 -6.06 13.27
N ARG A 136 8.74 -7.27 13.82
CA ARG A 136 9.79 -8.23 13.45
C ARG A 136 9.33 -9.33 12.51
N SER A 137 8.08 -9.29 12.04
CA SER A 137 7.53 -10.32 11.15
C SER A 137 7.88 -10.07 9.68
N PHE A 138 8.24 -8.83 9.35
CA PHE A 138 8.52 -8.43 7.96
C PHE A 138 10.00 -8.14 7.78
N LEU A 139 10.57 -8.66 6.68
CA LEU A 139 11.97 -8.40 6.31
C LEU A 139 12.18 -6.94 5.90
N LYS A 140 11.18 -6.35 5.26
CA LYS A 140 11.19 -4.94 4.87
C LYS A 140 9.78 -4.38 4.83
N ILE A 141 9.66 -3.12 5.20
CA ILE A 141 8.41 -2.36 5.17
C ILE A 141 8.67 -1.14 4.29
N ILE A 142 7.98 -1.09 3.15
CA ILE A 142 8.05 0.02 2.19
C ILE A 142 6.80 0.87 2.38
N CYS A 143 7.03 2.11 2.78
CA CYS A 143 6.00 3.11 3.02
C CYS A 143 6.03 4.19 1.92
N ARG A 144 5.09 5.12 1.98
CA ARG A 144 4.96 6.22 1.03
C ARG A 144 6.25 7.01 0.82
N GLU A 145 6.92 7.37 1.89
CA GLU A 145 8.15 8.16 1.85
C GLU A 145 9.35 7.45 1.24
N ASP A 146 9.34 6.11 1.24
CA ASP A 146 10.45 5.29 0.74
C ASP A 146 10.49 5.20 -0.80
N VAL A 147 9.44 5.63 -1.49
CA VAL A 147 9.30 5.53 -2.94
C VAL A 147 9.19 6.90 -3.59
N THR A 148 9.49 6.99 -4.88
CA THR A 148 9.19 8.18 -5.67
C THR A 148 7.75 8.14 -6.16
N PHE A 149 7.36 7.03 -6.76
CA PHE A 149 6.02 6.84 -7.27
C PHE A 149 5.28 5.77 -6.48
N LEU A 150 4.01 6.07 -6.16
CA LEU A 150 3.12 5.18 -5.43
C LEU A 150 2.53 4.11 -6.35
N LYS A 151 2.01 3.02 -5.78
CA LYS A 151 1.21 2.04 -6.53
C LYS A 151 0.18 2.76 -7.43
N PRO A 152 0.02 2.33 -8.68
CA PRO A 152 0.47 1.08 -9.29
C PRO A 152 1.89 1.09 -9.88
N GLU A 153 2.69 2.14 -9.68
CA GLU A 153 4.11 2.14 -10.09
C GLU A 153 4.93 1.17 -9.24
N ILE A 154 6.03 0.63 -9.80
CA ILE A 154 6.75 -0.51 -9.22
C ILE A 154 7.92 -0.14 -8.29
N ASP A 155 8.02 1.12 -7.88
CA ASP A 155 9.17 1.60 -7.08
C ASP A 155 9.34 0.81 -5.76
N GLY A 156 8.23 0.48 -5.10
CA GLY A 156 8.27 -0.34 -3.89
C GLY A 156 8.70 -1.77 -4.17
N PHE A 157 8.24 -2.38 -5.28
CA PHE A 157 8.67 -3.71 -5.66
C PHE A 157 10.17 -3.78 -5.96
N ARG A 158 10.73 -2.79 -6.65
CA ARG A 158 12.18 -2.70 -6.90
C ARG A 158 13.02 -2.71 -5.63
N GLN A 159 12.48 -2.22 -4.51
CA GLN A 159 13.16 -2.26 -3.23
C GLN A 159 13.00 -3.58 -2.47
N ILE A 160 11.99 -4.39 -2.84
CA ILE A 160 11.69 -5.71 -2.25
C ILE A 160 12.38 -6.81 -3.04
N GLN A 161 12.45 -6.68 -4.36
CA GLN A 161 12.96 -7.69 -5.27
C GLN A 161 14.39 -8.12 -4.89
N ILE A 162 14.57 -9.41 -4.70
CA ILE A 162 15.87 -10.02 -4.44
C ILE A 162 16.59 -10.22 -5.81
N ARG A 163 17.86 -9.93 -5.86
CA ARG A 163 18.68 -10.15 -7.06
C ARG A 163 18.57 -11.61 -7.52
N ASP A 164 18.39 -11.81 -8.80
CA ASP A 164 18.30 -13.13 -9.47
C ASP A 164 17.07 -13.99 -9.05
N SER A 165 16.10 -13.40 -8.32
CA SER A 165 14.83 -14.09 -8.03
C SER A 165 13.86 -14.03 -9.20
N ASN A 166 13.02 -15.08 -9.35
CA ASN A 166 12.00 -15.11 -10.38
C ASN A 166 10.75 -14.33 -9.92
N PRO A 167 10.18 -13.42 -10.72
CA PRO A 167 8.92 -12.73 -10.39
C PRO A 167 7.78 -13.69 -10.03
N THR A 168 7.71 -14.89 -10.59
CA THR A 168 6.70 -15.90 -10.25
C THR A 168 6.76 -16.40 -8.81
N GLU A 169 7.87 -16.15 -8.10
CA GLU A 169 8.04 -16.52 -6.69
C GLU A 169 7.39 -15.49 -5.74
N TYR A 170 6.93 -14.35 -6.27
CA TYR A 170 6.29 -13.28 -5.49
C TYR A 170 4.78 -13.32 -5.59
N LEU A 171 4.13 -12.87 -4.53
CA LEU A 171 2.69 -12.65 -4.48
C LEU A 171 2.42 -11.31 -3.81
N MET A 172 1.72 -10.42 -4.51
CA MET A 172 1.11 -9.23 -3.91
C MET A 172 -0.25 -9.61 -3.35
N ILE A 173 -0.52 -9.21 -2.11
CA ILE A 173 -1.77 -9.45 -1.39
C ILE A 173 -2.32 -8.07 -1.01
N GLY A 174 -3.49 -7.73 -1.54
CA GLY A 174 -4.10 -6.41 -1.39
C GLY A 174 -5.60 -6.42 -1.64
N ASP A 175 -6.26 -5.28 -1.42
CA ASP A 175 -7.72 -5.17 -1.51
C ASP A 175 -8.20 -4.45 -2.77
N ASN A 176 -7.32 -3.67 -3.43
CA ASN A 176 -7.76 -2.71 -4.43
C ASN A 176 -6.99 -2.79 -5.76
N PHE A 177 -7.49 -2.04 -6.75
CA PHE A 177 -6.94 -2.05 -8.11
C PHE A 177 -5.52 -1.45 -8.23
N THR A 178 -5.07 -0.63 -7.27
CA THR A 178 -3.70 -0.10 -7.31
C THR A 178 -2.70 -1.18 -6.92
N ASP A 179 -3.08 -2.11 -6.04
CA ASP A 179 -2.28 -3.28 -5.69
C ASP A 179 -2.20 -4.27 -6.84
N GLU A 180 -3.36 -4.57 -7.47
CA GLU A 180 -3.43 -5.41 -8.66
C GLU A 180 -2.60 -4.81 -9.80
N GLY A 181 -2.73 -3.50 -10.03
CA GLY A 181 -1.95 -2.79 -11.04
C GLY A 181 -0.45 -2.83 -10.75
N ALA A 182 -0.05 -2.68 -9.49
CA ALA A 182 1.34 -2.78 -9.07
C ALA A 182 1.90 -4.19 -9.28
N ALA A 183 1.15 -5.23 -8.95
CA ALA A 183 1.51 -6.61 -9.21
C ALA A 183 1.67 -6.88 -10.71
N LYS A 184 0.70 -6.46 -11.52
CA LYS A 184 0.75 -6.58 -12.98
C LYS A 184 1.97 -5.88 -13.58
N ASN A 185 2.25 -4.65 -13.16
CA ASN A 185 3.38 -3.86 -13.65
C ASN A 185 4.73 -4.46 -13.22
N ALA A 186 4.76 -5.13 -12.06
CA ALA A 186 5.93 -5.84 -11.55
C ALA A 186 6.09 -7.26 -12.16
N GLY A 187 5.10 -7.78 -12.89
CA GLY A 187 5.08 -9.13 -13.42
C GLY A 187 4.97 -10.22 -12.37
N ILE A 188 4.34 -9.93 -11.24
CA ILE A 188 4.11 -10.86 -10.12
C ILE A 188 2.63 -11.21 -9.99
N ASP A 189 2.33 -12.28 -9.27
CA ASP A 189 0.95 -12.68 -9.02
C ASP A 189 0.26 -11.75 -8.01
N PHE A 190 -1.06 -11.68 -8.10
CA PHE A 190 -1.91 -10.92 -7.19
C PHE A 190 -2.97 -11.82 -6.53
N PHE A 191 -3.17 -11.62 -5.23
CA PHE A 191 -4.25 -12.25 -4.46
C PHE A 191 -5.10 -11.16 -3.80
N LYS A 192 -6.37 -11.10 -4.19
CA LYS A 192 -7.30 -10.10 -3.66
C LYS A 192 -7.84 -10.50 -2.29
N ILE A 193 -7.85 -9.55 -1.36
CA ILE A 193 -8.49 -9.65 -0.05
C ILE A 193 -9.77 -8.80 -0.06
N ASP A 194 -10.89 -9.40 0.33
CA ASP A 194 -12.19 -8.72 0.41
C ASP A 194 -12.72 -8.63 1.86
N TYR A 195 -11.87 -8.80 2.86
CA TYR A 195 -12.25 -8.87 4.28
C TYR A 195 -13.04 -7.64 4.75
N PHE A 196 -12.68 -6.44 4.28
CA PHE A 196 -13.30 -5.18 4.66
C PHE A 196 -14.34 -4.65 3.65
N SER A 197 -14.71 -5.44 2.66
CA SER A 197 -15.61 -5.03 1.57
C SER A 197 -17.10 -5.00 1.94
N HIS A 198 -17.43 -5.26 3.22
CA HIS A 198 -18.82 -5.33 3.73
C HIS A 198 -19.14 -4.18 4.66
#